data_b897bbcc051a60f60405f115be141e66
#
_entry.id   b897bbcc051a60f60405f115be141e66
#
_cell.length_a   1.000
_cell.length_b   1.000
_cell.length_c   1.000
_cell.angle_alpha   90.00
_cell.angle_beta   90.00
_cell.angle_gamma   90.00
#
_symmetry.space_group_name_H-M   'P 1'
#
loop_
_entity.id
_entity.type
_entity.pdbx_description
1 polymer ?
#
loop_
_entity_poly.entity_id
_entity_poly.type
_entity_poly.pdbx_seq_one_letter_code
_entity_poly.pdbx_strand_id
1 'polypeptide(L)'
;MVKIFERLGYSPEFDPSNVCCGQPPFNAGFWQEARAIARPVLQRLSQAETIVVPSGSCGAMIRVFYRELFKDDPLSETAREVSLKTFEFSEFLVDQLQVTSLGSRFPAKVTFHDGCHGFRELKIKQQPRTLLANVAGLKLVEMADQSTCCGFGGTFSVKFPMISTAMGDMKCAVALETGAEYIVSNDSSCLMHLQGLLSRQGRAIKTIHLAEILASR
;
A
#
# COMPACT_ATOMS: atom_id res chain seq x y z
N MET A 1 11.76 -0.11 2.86
CA MET A 1 11.40 1.09 3.62
C MET A 1 12.45 1.42 4.68
N VAL A 2 12.74 0.56 5.68
CA VAL A 2 13.74 0.81 6.75
C VAL A 2 15.07 1.32 6.16
N LYS A 3 15.70 0.59 5.23
CA LYS A 3 16.94 1.00 4.57
C LYS A 3 16.89 2.37 3.90
N ILE A 4 15.72 2.83 3.47
CA ILE A 4 15.56 4.15 2.85
C ILE A 4 15.63 5.23 3.93
N PHE A 5 14.93 5.05 5.04
CA PHE A 5 14.97 6.00 6.15
C PHE A 5 16.36 6.06 6.81
N GLU A 6 17.03 4.92 6.97
CA GLU A 6 18.44 4.89 7.44
C GLU A 6 19.37 5.70 6.54
N ARG A 7 19.22 5.60 5.20
CA ARG A 7 19.98 6.42 4.23
C ARG A 7 19.68 7.92 4.35
N LEU A 8 18.47 8.27 4.76
CA LEU A 8 18.07 9.65 5.00
C LEU A 8 18.45 10.17 6.39
N GLY A 9 19.16 9.35 7.20
CA GLY A 9 19.64 9.72 8.53
C GLY A 9 18.61 9.52 9.66
N TYR A 10 17.52 8.82 9.40
CA TYR A 10 16.53 8.48 10.42
C TYR A 10 16.83 7.10 11.03
N SER A 11 16.39 6.90 12.27
CA SER A 11 16.44 5.61 12.97
C SER A 11 15.00 5.06 13.12
N PRO A 12 14.44 4.38 12.10
CA PRO A 12 13.08 3.89 12.16
C PRO A 12 12.98 2.70 13.12
N GLU A 13 11.97 2.73 13.97
CA GLU A 13 11.60 1.59 14.80
C GLU A 13 10.63 0.68 14.04
N PHE A 14 10.82 -0.62 14.17
CA PHE A 14 9.95 -1.63 13.62
C PHE A 14 9.60 -2.66 14.68
N ASP A 15 8.30 -2.77 14.99
CA ASP A 15 7.80 -3.77 15.91
C ASP A 15 7.25 -5.00 15.14
N PRO A 16 7.96 -6.16 15.20
CA PRO A 16 7.54 -7.36 14.48
C PRO A 16 6.24 -7.98 15.04
N SER A 17 5.78 -7.55 16.20
CA SER A 17 4.50 -7.99 16.77
C SER A 17 3.28 -7.32 16.12
N ASN A 18 3.47 -6.31 15.26
CA ASN A 18 2.42 -5.74 14.45
C ASN A 18 2.07 -6.66 13.28
N VAL A 19 1.00 -7.44 13.42
CA VAL A 19 0.64 -8.49 12.45
C VAL A 19 -0.42 -8.07 11.44
N CYS A 20 -1.48 -7.37 11.87
CA CYS A 20 -2.59 -6.96 10.99
C CYS A 20 -3.28 -5.68 11.51
N CYS A 21 -3.62 -4.77 10.60
CA CYS A 21 -4.38 -3.56 10.93
C CYS A 21 -5.89 -3.81 11.19
N GLY A 22 -6.39 -5.02 10.98
CA GLY A 22 -7.81 -5.35 11.15
C GLY A 22 -8.70 -5.05 9.94
N GLN A 23 -8.16 -4.58 8.82
CA GLN A 23 -8.95 -4.21 7.64
C GLN A 23 -9.75 -5.38 7.02
N PRO A 24 -9.24 -6.61 6.87
CA PRO A 24 -10.02 -7.70 6.29
C PRO A 24 -11.34 -7.99 7.00
N PRO A 25 -11.39 -8.18 8.33
CA PRO A 25 -12.66 -8.33 9.04
C PRO A 25 -13.50 -7.04 9.02
N PHE A 26 -12.90 -5.86 9.10
CA PHE A 26 -13.62 -4.59 8.99
C PHE A 26 -14.40 -4.48 7.67
N ASN A 27 -13.75 -4.73 6.54
CA ASN A 27 -14.38 -4.71 5.20
C ASN A 27 -15.47 -5.79 5.04
N ALA A 28 -15.41 -6.86 5.82
CA ALA A 28 -16.40 -7.94 5.80
C ALA A 28 -17.56 -7.72 6.75
N GLY A 29 -17.60 -6.61 7.50
CA GLY A 29 -18.64 -6.28 8.48
C GLY A 29 -18.45 -6.93 9.86
N PHE A 30 -17.33 -7.62 10.10
CA PHE A 30 -16.98 -8.22 11.40
C PHE A 30 -16.25 -7.19 12.27
N TRP A 31 -16.96 -6.17 12.71
CA TRP A 31 -16.35 -5.02 13.38
C TRP A 31 -15.84 -5.31 14.79
N GLN A 32 -16.45 -6.26 15.48
CA GLN A 32 -15.96 -6.69 16.80
C GLN A 32 -14.60 -7.38 16.68
N GLU A 33 -14.46 -8.29 15.75
CA GLU A 33 -13.22 -8.99 15.44
C GLU A 33 -12.15 -8.01 14.90
N ALA A 34 -12.57 -7.08 14.03
CA ALA A 34 -11.69 -6.02 13.55
C ALA A 34 -11.13 -5.18 14.70
N ARG A 35 -11.99 -4.79 15.65
CA ARG A 35 -11.59 -4.03 16.84
C ARG A 35 -10.66 -4.83 17.74
N ALA A 36 -10.93 -6.12 17.95
CA ALA A 36 -10.08 -6.99 18.76
C ALA A 36 -8.65 -7.11 18.17
N ILE A 37 -8.54 -7.23 16.84
CA ILE A 37 -7.24 -7.27 16.12
C ILE A 37 -6.55 -5.92 16.15
N ALA A 38 -7.29 -4.83 15.92
CA ALA A 38 -6.76 -3.47 15.81
C ALA A 38 -6.32 -2.87 17.15
N ARG A 39 -6.94 -3.27 18.26
CA ARG A 39 -6.68 -2.71 19.61
C ARG A 39 -5.21 -2.78 20.02
N PRO A 40 -4.52 -3.95 20.00
CA PRO A 40 -3.11 -4.00 20.36
C PRO A 40 -2.21 -3.21 19.40
N VAL A 41 -2.58 -3.13 18.12
CA VAL A 41 -1.85 -2.31 17.15
C VAL A 41 -2.01 -0.83 17.48
N LEU A 42 -3.23 -0.37 17.75
CA LEU A 42 -3.51 1.01 18.13
C LEU A 42 -2.74 1.44 19.38
N GLN A 43 -2.72 0.57 20.42
CA GLN A 43 -2.00 0.84 21.67
C GLN A 43 -0.48 0.96 21.46
N ARG A 44 0.11 0.15 20.57
CA ARG A 44 1.54 0.28 20.23
C ARG A 44 1.82 1.54 19.44
N LEU A 45 1.02 1.79 18.40
CA LEU A 45 1.18 2.96 17.54
C LEU A 45 0.97 4.29 18.31
N SER A 46 0.24 4.28 19.42
CA SER A 46 0.06 5.48 20.25
C SER A 46 1.37 6.01 20.82
N GLN A 47 2.36 5.16 21.02
CA GLN A 47 3.67 5.51 21.58
C GLN A 47 4.61 6.17 20.57
N ALA A 48 4.36 6.02 19.27
CA ALA A 48 5.21 6.60 18.23
C ALA A 48 4.89 8.10 18.04
N GLU A 49 5.90 8.91 17.72
CA GLU A 49 5.72 10.31 17.34
C GLU A 49 5.18 10.43 15.91
N THR A 50 5.69 9.61 15.01
CA THR A 50 5.31 9.55 13.59
C THR A 50 5.18 8.11 13.15
N ILE A 51 4.16 7.82 12.36
CA ILE A 51 3.86 6.47 11.89
C ILE A 51 3.89 6.48 10.37
N VAL A 52 4.76 5.66 9.78
CA VAL A 52 4.86 5.52 8.33
C VAL A 52 4.50 4.09 7.91
N VAL A 53 3.49 3.99 7.06
CA VAL A 53 2.91 2.71 6.64
C VAL A 53 3.23 2.45 5.17
N PRO A 54 3.93 1.33 4.83
CA PRO A 54 4.27 0.99 3.44
C PRO A 54 3.10 0.31 2.71
N SER A 55 1.88 0.80 2.90
CA SER A 55 0.69 0.24 2.28
C SER A 55 -0.45 1.24 2.35
N GLY A 56 -1.03 1.57 1.21
CA GLY A 56 -2.19 2.46 1.12
C GLY A 56 -3.41 1.89 1.85
N SER A 57 -3.60 0.57 1.82
CA SER A 57 -4.74 -0.09 2.47
C SER A 57 -4.62 -0.08 4.00
N CYS A 58 -3.48 -0.46 4.57
CA CYS A 58 -3.25 -0.37 6.01
C CYS A 58 -3.18 1.10 6.48
N GLY A 59 -2.58 2.00 5.69
CA GLY A 59 -2.57 3.43 5.97
C GLY A 59 -3.98 4.01 6.08
N ALA A 60 -4.85 3.68 5.14
CA ALA A 60 -6.26 4.07 5.18
C ALA A 60 -7.00 3.48 6.39
N MET A 61 -6.75 2.20 6.71
CA MET A 61 -7.37 1.58 7.88
C MET A 61 -7.02 2.33 9.18
N ILE A 62 -5.74 2.63 9.39
CA ILE A 62 -5.26 3.28 10.61
C ILE A 62 -5.67 4.76 10.63
N ARG A 63 -5.49 5.49 9.52
CA ARG A 63 -5.70 6.94 9.47
C ARG A 63 -7.17 7.34 9.38
N VAL A 64 -7.99 6.56 8.69
CA VAL A 64 -9.38 6.90 8.41
C VAL A 64 -10.34 6.02 9.22
N PHE A 65 -10.25 4.70 9.06
CA PHE A 65 -11.25 3.79 9.57
C PHE A 65 -11.11 3.43 11.05
N TYR A 66 -9.93 3.60 11.68
CA TYR A 66 -9.82 3.45 13.14
C TYR A 66 -10.67 4.47 13.89
N ARG A 67 -10.85 5.67 13.36
CA ARG A 67 -11.74 6.68 13.96
C ARG A 67 -13.18 6.20 14.01
N GLU A 68 -13.64 5.50 12.97
CA GLU A 68 -14.98 4.91 12.93
C GLU A 68 -15.06 3.64 13.79
N LEU A 69 -14.07 2.76 13.66
CA LEU A 69 -14.01 1.47 14.36
C LEU A 69 -14.01 1.64 15.89
N PHE A 70 -13.36 2.68 16.41
CA PHE A 70 -13.23 2.98 17.84
C PHE A 70 -14.11 4.15 18.32
N LYS A 71 -15.08 4.60 17.53
CA LYS A 71 -15.91 5.78 17.81
C LYS A 71 -16.55 5.76 19.21
N ASP A 72 -17.11 4.62 19.59
CA ASP A 72 -17.81 4.41 20.87
C ASP A 72 -16.97 3.56 21.86
N ASP A 73 -15.65 3.61 21.75
CA ASP A 73 -14.69 2.82 22.52
C ASP A 73 -13.86 3.73 23.43
N PRO A 74 -13.41 3.28 24.61
CA PRO A 74 -12.49 4.06 25.45
C PRO A 74 -11.22 4.54 24.73
N LEU A 75 -10.79 3.88 23.65
CA LEU A 75 -9.64 4.27 22.83
C LEU A 75 -9.98 5.23 21.68
N SER A 76 -11.17 5.84 21.65
CA SER A 76 -11.59 6.76 20.59
C SER A 76 -10.62 7.93 20.40
N GLU A 77 -10.20 8.56 21.48
CA GLU A 77 -9.23 9.67 21.42
C GLU A 77 -7.85 9.18 20.96
N THR A 78 -7.38 8.05 21.47
CA THR A 78 -6.14 7.42 20.99
C THR A 78 -6.17 7.13 19.49
N ALA A 79 -7.31 6.64 18.97
CA ALA A 79 -7.48 6.40 17.54
C ALA A 79 -7.41 7.70 16.72
N ARG A 80 -7.97 8.80 17.26
CA ARG A 80 -7.88 10.12 16.65
C ARG A 80 -6.43 10.63 16.61
N GLU A 81 -5.70 10.53 17.71
CA GLU A 81 -4.30 10.96 17.79
C GLU A 81 -3.40 10.16 16.85
N VAL A 82 -3.54 8.83 16.83
CA VAL A 82 -2.79 7.95 15.94
C VAL A 82 -3.11 8.27 14.47
N SER A 83 -4.37 8.59 14.14
CA SER A 83 -4.73 8.96 12.77
C SER A 83 -4.00 10.21 12.27
N LEU A 84 -3.78 11.21 13.12
CA LEU A 84 -3.15 12.48 12.76
C LEU A 84 -1.65 12.37 12.48
N LYS A 85 -0.99 11.37 13.04
CA LYS A 85 0.45 11.12 12.88
C LYS A 85 0.79 9.92 11.97
N THR A 86 -0.22 9.38 11.27
CA THR A 86 -0.06 8.26 10.35
C THR A 86 0.00 8.75 8.91
N PHE A 87 1.05 8.36 8.20
CA PHE A 87 1.30 8.70 6.81
C PHE A 87 1.55 7.43 5.98
N GLU A 88 1.15 7.45 4.73
CA GLU A 88 1.62 6.45 3.78
C GLU A 88 3.05 6.78 3.36
N PHE A 89 3.81 5.77 3.00
CA PHE A 89 5.25 5.85 2.74
C PHE A 89 5.63 6.87 1.66
N SER A 90 4.96 6.87 0.51
CA SER A 90 5.27 7.81 -0.57
C SER A 90 4.83 9.24 -0.24
N GLU A 91 3.69 9.38 0.43
CA GLU A 91 3.21 10.66 0.98
C GLU A 91 4.22 11.24 1.97
N PHE A 92 4.71 10.41 2.90
CA PHE A 92 5.66 10.86 3.90
C PHE A 92 6.96 11.37 3.27
N LEU A 93 7.50 10.64 2.30
CA LEU A 93 8.72 11.06 1.60
C LEU A 93 8.52 12.38 0.86
N VAL A 94 7.45 12.50 0.07
CA VAL A 94 7.26 13.65 -0.82
C VAL A 94 6.69 14.85 -0.08
N ASP A 95 5.62 14.66 0.70
CA ASP A 95 4.85 15.78 1.25
C ASP A 95 5.39 16.23 2.61
N GLN A 96 5.95 15.33 3.43
CA GLN A 96 6.49 15.67 4.74
C GLN A 96 8.00 15.94 4.69
N LEU A 97 8.78 15.06 4.08
CA LEU A 97 10.23 15.20 4.03
C LEU A 97 10.73 16.00 2.82
N GLN A 98 9.85 16.31 1.85
CA GLN A 98 10.21 16.99 0.58
C GLN A 98 11.30 16.25 -0.20
N VAL A 99 11.38 14.92 -0.04
CA VAL A 99 12.32 14.05 -0.71
C VAL A 99 11.69 13.46 -1.96
N THR A 100 12.18 13.85 -3.12
CA THR A 100 11.70 13.36 -4.43
C THR A 100 12.68 12.43 -5.13
N SER A 101 13.96 12.42 -4.72
CA SER A 101 15.00 11.57 -5.29
C SER A 101 15.81 10.88 -4.19
N LEU A 102 16.06 9.60 -4.37
CA LEU A 102 16.81 8.74 -3.44
C LEU A 102 18.11 8.18 -4.06
N GLY A 103 18.48 8.67 -5.25
CA GLY A 103 19.62 8.16 -6.01
C GLY A 103 19.44 6.70 -6.47
N SER A 104 18.20 6.25 -6.59
CA SER A 104 17.88 4.88 -6.99
C SER A 104 18.07 4.66 -8.48
N ARG A 105 18.43 3.43 -8.87
CA ARG A 105 18.58 3.01 -10.26
C ARG A 105 17.81 1.71 -10.50
N PHE A 106 16.88 1.73 -11.46
CA PHE A 106 16.09 0.57 -11.85
C PHE A 106 15.79 0.62 -13.35
N PRO A 107 16.68 0.10 -14.22
CA PRO A 107 16.55 0.23 -15.66
C PRO A 107 15.52 -0.76 -16.21
N ALA A 108 14.23 -0.42 -16.06
CA ALA A 108 13.11 -1.24 -16.52
C ALA A 108 11.92 -0.36 -16.94
N LYS A 109 11.07 -0.92 -17.80
CA LYS A 109 9.76 -0.38 -18.11
C LYS A 109 8.74 -0.86 -17.08
N VAL A 110 8.09 0.05 -16.40
CA VAL A 110 7.14 -0.26 -15.34
C VAL A 110 5.78 0.38 -15.61
N THR A 111 4.72 -0.21 -15.04
CA THR A 111 3.39 0.40 -14.95
C THR A 111 2.96 0.47 -13.50
N PHE A 112 2.09 1.41 -13.14
CA PHE A 112 1.69 1.63 -11.76
C PHE A 112 0.22 1.28 -11.52
N HIS A 113 -0.05 0.49 -10.47
CA HIS A 113 -1.37 0.18 -9.96
C HIS A 113 -1.67 1.05 -8.73
N ASP A 114 -2.62 1.96 -8.86
CA ASP A 114 -3.13 2.74 -7.73
C ASP A 114 -3.99 1.84 -6.83
N GLY A 115 -3.47 1.48 -5.66
CA GLY A 115 -4.23 0.73 -4.66
C GLY A 115 -5.48 1.52 -4.24
N CYS A 116 -6.66 0.87 -4.27
CA CYS A 116 -7.94 1.57 -4.15
C CYS A 116 -8.08 2.41 -2.88
N HIS A 117 -7.62 1.92 -1.73
CA HIS A 117 -7.66 2.67 -0.46
C HIS A 117 -6.65 3.82 -0.41
N GLY A 118 -5.43 3.60 -0.91
CA GLY A 118 -4.43 4.67 -1.04
C GLY A 118 -4.95 5.81 -1.91
N PHE A 119 -5.53 5.47 -3.05
CA PHE A 119 -6.07 6.45 -3.98
C PHE A 119 -7.34 7.15 -3.47
N ARG A 120 -8.33 6.38 -2.99
CA ARG A 120 -9.66 6.92 -2.64
C ARG A 120 -9.68 7.60 -1.28
N GLU A 121 -9.07 6.97 -0.28
CA GLU A 121 -9.12 7.42 1.11
C GLU A 121 -7.98 8.41 1.43
N LEU A 122 -6.75 8.08 1.02
CA LEU A 122 -5.57 8.88 1.33
C LEU A 122 -5.22 9.90 0.24
N LYS A 123 -5.90 9.85 -0.94
CA LYS A 123 -5.65 10.72 -2.10
C LYS A 123 -4.24 10.63 -2.68
N ILE A 124 -3.57 9.51 -2.46
CA ILE A 124 -2.22 9.26 -2.95
C ILE A 124 -2.28 8.89 -4.44
N LYS A 125 -1.69 9.72 -5.28
CA LYS A 125 -1.60 9.53 -6.72
C LYS A 125 -0.29 10.06 -7.29
N GLN A 126 0.07 11.30 -6.99
CA GLN A 126 1.23 11.96 -7.56
C GLN A 126 2.53 11.57 -6.84
N GLN A 127 2.49 11.33 -5.55
CA GLN A 127 3.66 11.04 -4.72
C GLN A 127 4.49 9.84 -5.25
N PRO A 128 3.90 8.66 -5.51
CA PRO A 128 4.66 7.55 -6.08
C PRO A 128 5.21 7.87 -7.48
N ARG A 129 4.48 8.62 -8.29
CA ARG A 129 4.91 9.02 -9.64
C ARG A 129 6.10 9.99 -9.60
N THR A 130 6.05 10.95 -8.69
CA THR A 130 7.17 11.89 -8.43
C THR A 130 8.43 11.13 -8.05
N LEU A 131 8.32 10.13 -7.17
CA LEU A 131 9.45 9.30 -6.76
C LEU A 131 9.99 8.44 -7.92
N LEU A 132 9.10 7.80 -8.69
CA LEU A 132 9.50 6.95 -9.83
C LEU A 132 10.15 7.75 -10.96
N ALA A 133 9.69 8.98 -11.20
CA ALA A 133 10.28 9.87 -12.22
C ALA A 133 11.75 10.21 -11.95
N ASN A 134 12.19 10.10 -10.70
CA ASN A 134 13.58 10.37 -10.27
C ASN A 134 14.41 9.09 -10.10
N VAL A 135 13.93 7.94 -10.57
CA VAL A 135 14.69 6.67 -10.57
C VAL A 135 15.46 6.54 -11.90
N ALA A 136 16.77 6.44 -11.82
CA ALA A 136 17.62 6.38 -13.00
C ALA A 136 17.32 5.12 -13.85
N GLY A 137 17.07 5.34 -15.14
CA GLY A 137 16.81 4.28 -16.13
C GLY A 137 15.38 3.70 -16.10
N LEU A 138 14.52 4.13 -15.18
CA LEU A 138 13.14 3.69 -15.12
C LEU A 138 12.28 4.41 -16.16
N LYS A 139 11.40 3.65 -16.84
CA LYS A 139 10.38 4.19 -17.75
C LYS A 139 8.99 3.84 -17.22
N LEU A 140 8.29 4.81 -16.67
CA LEU A 140 6.89 4.64 -16.26
C LEU A 140 5.97 4.76 -17.49
N VAL A 141 5.10 3.78 -17.69
CA VAL A 141 4.00 3.80 -18.68
C VAL A 141 2.72 3.51 -17.94
N GLU A 142 1.81 4.48 -17.91
CA GLU A 142 0.53 4.30 -17.22
C GLU A 142 -0.34 3.28 -17.96
N MET A 143 -0.97 2.40 -17.19
CA MET A 143 -2.01 1.51 -17.73
C MET A 143 -3.34 2.25 -17.81
N ALA A 144 -4.23 1.80 -18.69
CA ALA A 144 -5.62 2.23 -18.64
C ALA A 144 -6.26 1.83 -17.29
N ASP A 145 -7.18 2.64 -16.80
CA ASP A 145 -7.95 2.36 -15.57
C ASP A 145 -7.07 2.02 -14.35
N GLN A 146 -5.94 2.72 -14.17
CA GLN A 146 -4.97 2.44 -13.09
C GLN A 146 -5.60 2.40 -11.69
N SER A 147 -6.70 3.12 -11.45
CA SER A 147 -7.42 3.18 -10.17
C SER A 147 -8.50 2.10 -9.98
N THR A 148 -8.76 1.25 -11.00
CA THR A 148 -9.68 0.12 -10.87
C THR A 148 -9.12 -0.92 -9.92
N CYS A 149 -9.98 -1.47 -9.03
CA CYS A 149 -9.57 -2.43 -8.01
C CYS A 149 -8.93 -3.68 -8.62
N CYS A 150 -7.89 -4.20 -7.95
CA CYS A 150 -7.23 -5.45 -8.33
C CYS A 150 -8.06 -6.71 -8.05
N GLY A 151 -9.14 -6.60 -7.26
CA GLY A 151 -9.99 -7.74 -6.90
C GLY A 151 -9.59 -8.47 -5.62
N PHE A 152 -8.48 -8.18 -4.96
CA PHE A 152 -8.04 -8.90 -3.77
C PHE A 152 -9.03 -8.77 -2.61
N GLY A 153 -9.25 -7.55 -2.09
CA GLY A 153 -10.22 -7.24 -1.05
C GLY A 153 -10.11 -8.04 0.27
N GLY A 154 -8.96 -8.65 0.57
CA GLY A 154 -8.76 -9.49 1.74
C GLY A 154 -9.67 -10.72 1.73
N THR A 155 -10.65 -10.78 2.66
CA THR A 155 -11.65 -11.86 2.74
C THR A 155 -12.53 -11.98 1.49
N PHE A 156 -12.66 -10.91 0.71
CA PHE A 156 -13.45 -10.92 -0.53
C PHE A 156 -12.92 -11.94 -1.54
N SER A 157 -11.61 -12.04 -1.72
CA SER A 157 -10.99 -13.00 -2.65
C SER A 157 -11.25 -14.47 -2.26
N VAL A 158 -11.47 -14.73 -0.98
CA VAL A 158 -11.81 -16.07 -0.47
C VAL A 158 -13.31 -16.34 -0.58
N LYS A 159 -14.15 -15.33 -0.25
CA LYS A 159 -15.62 -15.48 -0.30
C LYS A 159 -16.17 -15.48 -1.71
N PHE A 160 -15.57 -14.73 -2.62
CA PHE A 160 -16.03 -14.55 -4.00
C PHE A 160 -14.89 -14.76 -5.02
N PRO A 161 -14.27 -15.97 -5.04
CA PRO A 161 -13.04 -16.20 -5.82
C PRO A 161 -13.23 -15.97 -7.32
N MET A 162 -14.38 -16.30 -7.88
CA MET A 162 -14.63 -16.09 -9.32
C MET A 162 -14.68 -14.61 -9.68
N ILE A 163 -15.34 -13.78 -8.86
CA ILE A 163 -15.42 -12.32 -9.10
C ILE A 163 -14.04 -11.69 -8.89
N SER A 164 -13.37 -12.06 -7.80
CA SER A 164 -12.01 -11.60 -7.49
C SER A 164 -11.02 -11.91 -8.63
N THR A 165 -11.06 -13.13 -9.15
CA THR A 165 -10.23 -13.55 -10.28
C THR A 165 -10.54 -12.75 -11.54
N ALA A 166 -11.82 -12.58 -11.89
CA ALA A 166 -12.23 -11.82 -13.07
C ALA A 166 -11.76 -10.34 -12.99
N MET A 167 -11.87 -9.71 -11.82
CA MET A 167 -11.36 -8.35 -11.60
C MET A 167 -9.83 -8.26 -11.76
N GLY A 168 -9.13 -9.23 -11.19
CA GLY A 168 -7.68 -9.31 -11.31
C GLY A 168 -7.21 -9.58 -12.74
N ASP A 169 -7.90 -10.46 -13.47
CA ASP A 169 -7.60 -10.76 -14.88
C ASP A 169 -7.78 -9.51 -15.76
N MET A 170 -8.84 -8.73 -15.57
CA MET A 170 -9.01 -7.44 -16.24
C MET A 170 -7.84 -6.48 -15.94
N LYS A 171 -7.41 -6.40 -14.68
CA LYS A 171 -6.28 -5.56 -14.29
C LYS A 171 -4.97 -6.06 -14.91
N CYS A 172 -4.73 -7.37 -14.94
CA CYS A 172 -3.58 -7.96 -15.61
C CYS A 172 -3.57 -7.66 -17.11
N ALA A 173 -4.73 -7.74 -17.77
CA ALA A 173 -4.85 -7.48 -19.20
C ALA A 173 -4.39 -6.04 -19.56
N VAL A 174 -4.93 -5.02 -18.89
CA VAL A 174 -4.52 -3.62 -19.16
C VAL A 174 -3.06 -3.34 -18.77
N ALA A 175 -2.51 -4.04 -17.77
CA ALA A 175 -1.10 -3.95 -17.45
C ALA A 175 -0.22 -4.56 -18.55
N LEU A 176 -0.61 -5.69 -19.12
CA LEU A 176 0.11 -6.36 -20.23
C LEU A 176 0.14 -5.49 -21.50
N GLU A 177 -0.94 -4.76 -21.80
CA GLU A 177 -1.01 -3.85 -22.94
C GLU A 177 0.06 -2.74 -22.90
N THR A 178 0.53 -2.36 -21.72
CA THR A 178 1.62 -1.38 -21.56
C THR A 178 2.96 -1.87 -22.09
N GLY A 179 3.15 -3.19 -22.20
CA GLY A 179 4.43 -3.82 -22.47
C GLY A 179 5.46 -3.59 -21.35
N ALA A 180 5.00 -3.35 -20.12
CA ALA A 180 5.86 -3.18 -18.95
C ALA A 180 6.42 -4.53 -18.49
N GLU A 181 7.61 -4.48 -17.87
CA GLU A 181 8.26 -5.61 -17.23
C GLU A 181 7.75 -5.84 -15.80
N TYR A 182 7.28 -4.75 -15.16
CA TYR A 182 6.79 -4.80 -13.78
C TYR A 182 5.50 -4.00 -13.60
N ILE A 183 4.60 -4.54 -12.75
CA ILE A 183 3.51 -3.78 -12.13
C ILE A 183 3.99 -3.31 -10.76
N VAL A 184 4.02 -2.00 -10.55
CA VAL A 184 4.42 -1.37 -9.29
C VAL A 184 3.17 -0.97 -8.51
N SER A 185 3.20 -1.09 -7.19
CA SER A 185 2.18 -0.55 -6.30
C SER A 185 2.74 -0.27 -4.90
N ASN A 186 1.97 0.46 -4.11
CA ASN A 186 2.19 0.65 -2.67
C ASN A 186 1.52 -0.44 -1.81
N ASP A 187 0.74 -1.33 -2.42
CA ASP A 187 -0.03 -2.36 -1.72
C ASP A 187 0.45 -3.77 -2.06
N SER A 188 1.22 -4.37 -1.16
CA SER A 188 1.75 -5.74 -1.32
C SER A 188 0.64 -6.78 -1.53
N SER A 189 -0.53 -6.59 -0.94
CA SER A 189 -1.66 -7.50 -1.10
C SER A 189 -2.22 -7.49 -2.53
N CYS A 190 -2.31 -6.33 -3.16
CA CYS A 190 -2.67 -6.21 -4.57
C CYS A 190 -1.60 -6.87 -5.46
N LEU A 191 -0.31 -6.59 -5.19
CA LEU A 191 0.80 -7.18 -5.93
C LEU A 191 0.83 -8.71 -5.83
N MET A 192 0.62 -9.27 -4.64
CA MET A 192 0.53 -10.71 -4.41
C MET A 192 -0.61 -11.34 -5.24
N HIS A 193 -1.78 -10.72 -5.24
CA HIS A 193 -2.94 -11.21 -5.99
C HIS A 193 -2.68 -11.19 -7.50
N LEU A 194 -2.22 -10.06 -8.03
CA LEU A 194 -1.90 -9.92 -9.46
C LEU A 194 -0.77 -10.86 -9.88
N GLN A 195 0.29 -11.00 -9.06
CA GLN A 195 1.39 -11.93 -9.35
C GLN A 195 0.89 -13.38 -9.42
N GLY A 196 0.01 -13.77 -8.51
CA GLY A 196 -0.59 -15.11 -8.52
C GLY A 196 -1.35 -15.41 -9.83
N LEU A 197 -2.14 -14.44 -10.32
CA LEU A 197 -2.88 -14.55 -11.56
C LEU A 197 -1.95 -14.58 -12.78
N LEU A 198 -0.98 -13.67 -12.85
CA LEU A 198 0.02 -13.62 -13.92
C LEU A 198 0.84 -14.92 -14.02
N SER A 199 1.27 -15.44 -12.87
CA SER A 199 2.01 -16.70 -12.81
C SER A 199 1.17 -17.89 -13.30
N ARG A 200 -0.10 -17.95 -12.91
CA ARG A 200 -1.05 -18.99 -13.37
C ARG A 200 -1.28 -18.91 -14.89
N GLN A 201 -1.26 -17.70 -15.45
CA GLN A 201 -1.41 -17.46 -16.90
C GLN A 201 -0.10 -17.63 -17.67
N GLY A 202 1.01 -17.97 -17.02
CA GLY A 202 2.34 -18.08 -17.66
C GLY A 202 2.88 -16.75 -18.21
N ARG A 203 2.48 -15.61 -17.63
CA ARG A 203 2.93 -14.28 -18.08
C ARG A 203 4.26 -13.90 -17.43
N ALA A 204 5.14 -13.29 -18.24
CA ALA A 204 6.49 -12.92 -17.81
C ALA A 204 6.55 -11.65 -16.95
N ILE A 205 5.54 -10.76 -17.02
CA ILE A 205 5.47 -9.55 -16.24
C ILE A 205 5.45 -9.88 -14.74
N LYS A 206 6.23 -9.15 -13.94
CA LYS A 206 6.35 -9.34 -12.49
C LYS A 206 5.67 -8.22 -11.72
N THR A 207 5.50 -8.42 -10.43
CA THR A 207 5.04 -7.35 -9.53
C THR A 207 6.17 -6.95 -8.59
N ILE A 208 6.24 -5.66 -8.23
CA ILE A 208 7.27 -5.14 -7.33
C ILE A 208 6.71 -3.99 -6.49
N HIS A 209 7.07 -3.93 -5.22
CA HIS A 209 6.65 -2.84 -4.35
C HIS A 209 7.47 -1.58 -4.63
N LEU A 210 6.83 -0.40 -4.55
CA LEU A 210 7.50 0.90 -4.75
C LEU A 210 8.77 1.03 -3.90
N ALA A 211 8.72 0.63 -2.63
CA ALA A 211 9.86 0.72 -1.71
C ALA A 211 11.05 -0.14 -2.13
N GLU A 212 10.85 -1.21 -2.90
CA GLU A 212 11.93 -2.05 -3.43
C GLU A 212 12.67 -1.32 -4.56
N ILE A 213 11.92 -0.71 -5.49
CA ILE A 213 12.50 0.13 -6.54
C ILE A 213 13.29 1.29 -5.93
N LEU A 214 12.71 1.97 -4.95
CA LEU A 214 13.36 3.11 -4.30
C LEU A 214 14.59 2.71 -3.44
N ALA A 215 14.70 1.46 -3.05
CA ALA A 215 15.86 0.93 -2.33
C ALA A 215 16.99 0.46 -3.26
N SER A 216 16.73 0.27 -4.57
CA SER A 216 17.71 -0.20 -5.56
C SER A 216 18.86 0.81 -5.79
N ARG A 217 20.01 0.30 -6.28
CA ARG A 217 21.20 1.10 -6.61
C ARG A 217 21.78 0.69 -7.95
#